data_c5b732b80d8176eae0d57ad025a1cf00
#
_entry.id   c5b732b80d8176eae0d57ad025a1cf00
#
_cell.length_a   1.000
_cell.length_b   1.000
_cell.length_c   1.000
_cell.angle_alpha   90.00
_cell.angle_beta   90.00
_cell.angle_gamma   90.00
#
_symmetry.space_group_name_H-M   'P 1'
#
loop_
_entity.id
_entity.type
_entity.pdbx_description
1 polymer ?
#
loop_
_entity_poly.entity_id
_entity_poly.type
_entity_poly.pdbx_seq_one_letter_code
_entity_poly.pdbx_strand_id
1 'polypeptide(L)'
;MCNDISEIIGIEVENLKITQKLGLYVHKNVRCLLYKGVLTYIPMGCECCGIKNDNHLIIKHGFRETKVYMGLILERPAYLQLKKQSFYCKECGQTFTAQTPYIEPRCRISKDVKLMMMKKLAKVSSEKDVANSLFHSPSTVHRYLKEVSSSVKTTANSELPKHLSFDEFKSTKDVNGAMSFIYCDSITHDIIDILPDRRQFKLKEYFLRFSRKQRKNVKSISIDMYVPYISLIESLFPEAKIIIDSFHIVQAITREINRTRIKVMNEIRRKDRPNYNKLKRYWKLLLKKPHDLNRMHYHQFRLFSTWQSQYSLVQYLLSLDDQLKATYEMGHLILESLKSNNIKQLTYSLYTSKKHDLSKGCLLYTSPSPRD
;
A
#
# COMPACT_ATOMS: atom_id res chain seq x y z
N MET A 1 47.14 -10.17 16.92
CA MET A 1 45.92 -9.36 16.69
C MET A 1 44.70 -10.31 16.69
N CYS A 2 44.01 -10.46 17.81
CA CYS A 2 42.72 -11.15 17.83
C CYS A 2 41.67 -10.19 17.24
N ASN A 3 41.41 -10.30 15.94
CA ASN A 3 40.25 -9.64 15.38
C ASN A 3 39.04 -10.39 15.99
N ASP A 4 38.37 -9.74 16.94
CA ASP A 4 37.14 -10.31 17.52
C ASP A 4 36.12 -10.44 16.38
N ILE A 5 35.67 -11.66 16.13
CA ILE A 5 34.69 -11.94 15.08
C ILE A 5 33.41 -11.12 15.31
N SER A 6 33.09 -10.82 16.57
CA SER A 6 31.95 -9.98 16.96
C SER A 6 32.05 -8.57 16.38
N GLU A 7 33.24 -7.97 16.44
CA GLU A 7 33.54 -6.65 15.90
C GLU A 7 33.40 -6.63 14.36
N ILE A 8 33.96 -7.66 13.68
CA ILE A 8 33.90 -7.78 12.21
C ILE A 8 32.47 -7.89 11.69
N ILE A 9 31.57 -8.56 12.41
CA ILE A 9 30.17 -8.74 12.03
C ILE A 9 29.23 -7.74 12.69
N GLY A 10 29.77 -6.75 13.44
CA GLY A 10 29.00 -5.67 14.05
C GLY A 10 28.05 -6.10 15.17
N ILE A 11 28.35 -7.20 15.87
CA ILE A 11 27.55 -7.67 17.01
C ILE A 11 28.33 -7.43 18.31
N GLU A 12 28.21 -6.23 18.83
CA GLU A 12 28.80 -5.82 20.10
C GLU A 12 27.73 -5.85 21.19
N VAL A 13 27.56 -7.02 21.79
CA VAL A 13 26.59 -7.22 22.86
C VAL A 13 27.31 -7.77 24.10
N GLU A 14 27.09 -7.11 25.23
CA GLU A 14 27.67 -7.49 26.48
C GLU A 14 27.39 -8.97 26.82
N ASN A 15 28.38 -9.66 27.29
CA ASN A 15 28.33 -11.09 27.70
C ASN A 15 28.05 -12.10 26.56
N LEU A 16 27.95 -11.66 25.32
CA LEU A 16 27.84 -12.49 24.12
C LEU A 16 29.17 -12.48 23.35
N LYS A 17 29.89 -13.62 23.37
CA LYS A 17 31.13 -13.77 22.61
C LYS A 17 30.93 -14.72 21.43
N ILE A 18 31.26 -14.25 20.21
CA ILE A 18 31.29 -15.10 19.01
C ILE A 18 32.69 -15.69 18.90
N THR A 19 32.77 -17.01 19.11
CA THR A 19 34.06 -17.68 19.31
C THR A 19 34.66 -18.22 18.02
N GLN A 20 33.84 -18.56 17.04
CA GLN A 20 34.32 -19.23 15.85
C GLN A 20 33.35 -19.10 14.66
N LYS A 21 33.88 -19.00 13.43
CA LYS A 21 33.15 -19.25 12.19
C LYS A 21 33.26 -20.72 11.84
N LEU A 22 32.13 -21.45 11.87
CA LEU A 22 32.07 -22.89 11.61
C LEU A 22 32.07 -23.23 10.08
N GLY A 23 31.93 -22.22 9.21
CA GLY A 23 31.93 -22.42 7.76
C GLY A 23 30.53 -22.38 7.14
N LEU A 24 30.33 -23.16 6.06
CA LEU A 24 29.07 -23.24 5.32
C LEU A 24 28.16 -24.33 5.91
N TYR A 25 26.91 -23.98 6.09
CA TYR A 25 25.84 -24.81 6.60
C TYR A 25 24.67 -24.77 5.60
N VAL A 26 24.07 -25.92 5.31
CA VAL A 26 22.90 -25.98 4.43
C VAL A 26 21.62 -26.02 5.29
N HIS A 27 20.76 -25.02 5.11
CA HIS A 27 19.45 -24.96 5.75
C HIS A 27 18.38 -24.75 4.69
N LYS A 28 17.41 -25.66 4.61
CA LYS A 28 16.32 -25.60 3.60
C LYS A 28 16.84 -25.41 2.16
N ASN A 29 17.85 -26.13 1.77
CA ASN A 29 18.52 -26.07 0.48
C ASN A 29 19.25 -24.75 0.17
N VAL A 30 19.46 -23.90 1.17
CA VAL A 30 20.21 -22.64 1.03
C VAL A 30 21.54 -22.76 1.77
N ARG A 31 22.62 -22.30 1.13
CA ARG A 31 23.96 -22.23 1.76
C ARG A 31 24.03 -21.04 2.69
N CYS A 32 24.18 -21.31 3.98
CA CYS A 32 24.19 -20.33 5.06
C CYS A 32 25.57 -20.26 5.73
N LEU A 33 25.89 -19.13 6.32
CA LEU A 33 27.04 -18.98 7.20
C LEU A 33 26.65 -19.43 8.62
N LEU A 34 27.51 -20.20 9.27
CA LEU A 34 27.30 -20.64 10.64
C LEU A 34 28.43 -20.15 11.54
N TYR A 35 28.04 -19.45 12.60
CA TYR A 35 28.95 -18.95 13.64
C TYR A 35 28.62 -19.69 14.95
N LYS A 36 29.60 -19.79 15.83
CA LYS A 36 29.47 -20.29 17.19
C LYS A 36 29.65 -19.19 18.19
N GLY A 37 28.80 -19.13 19.19
CA GLY A 37 28.91 -18.14 20.25
C GLY A 37 28.51 -18.68 21.62
N VAL A 38 28.94 -18.00 22.66
CA VAL A 38 28.67 -18.31 24.05
C VAL A 38 28.11 -17.06 24.75
N LEU A 39 27.02 -17.25 25.45
CA LEU A 39 26.42 -16.24 26.34
C LEU A 39 26.53 -16.71 27.77
N THR A 40 27.32 -15.99 28.56
CA THR A 40 27.54 -16.31 29.97
C THR A 40 27.83 -15.04 30.75
N TYR A 41 27.28 -14.99 31.97
CA TYR A 41 27.53 -13.91 32.94
C TYR A 41 27.26 -14.43 34.35
N ILE A 42 27.46 -13.61 35.37
CA ILE A 42 27.03 -13.86 36.71
C ILE A 42 25.70 -13.13 36.93
N PRO A 43 24.58 -13.83 37.16
CA PRO A 43 23.29 -13.18 37.33
C PRO A 43 23.24 -12.44 38.68
N MET A 44 22.69 -11.23 38.69
CA MET A 44 22.51 -10.43 39.91
C MET A 44 21.40 -10.99 40.81
N GLY A 45 20.45 -11.73 40.25
CA GLY A 45 19.34 -12.31 40.98
C GLY A 45 18.63 -13.41 40.19
N CYS A 46 17.73 -14.12 40.80
CA CYS A 46 16.93 -15.16 40.19
C CYS A 46 15.76 -14.55 39.44
N GLU A 47 15.61 -14.94 38.16
CA GLU A 47 14.48 -14.49 37.33
C GLU A 47 13.12 -15.09 37.77
N CYS A 48 13.14 -16.16 38.59
CA CYS A 48 11.92 -16.84 39.02
C CYS A 48 11.38 -16.32 40.35
N CYS A 49 12.25 -16.20 41.39
CA CYS A 49 11.85 -15.80 42.74
C CYS A 49 12.38 -14.42 43.16
N GLY A 50 13.21 -13.76 42.34
CA GLY A 50 13.72 -12.42 42.60
C GLY A 50 14.85 -12.34 43.61
N ILE A 51 15.28 -13.46 44.24
CA ILE A 51 16.36 -13.43 45.23
C ILE A 51 17.67 -12.93 44.63
N LYS A 52 18.39 -12.08 45.36
CA LYS A 52 19.72 -11.62 44.92
C LYS A 52 20.74 -12.78 45.00
N ASN A 53 21.72 -12.75 44.12
CA ASN A 53 22.76 -13.78 44.08
C ASN A 53 23.88 -13.53 45.08
N ASP A 54 23.49 -13.28 46.31
CA ASP A 54 24.44 -13.16 47.46
C ASP A 54 24.86 -14.57 47.85
N ASN A 55 26.10 -14.74 48.29
CA ASN A 55 26.66 -16.03 48.76
C ASN A 55 26.52 -17.21 47.77
N HIS A 56 26.57 -16.94 46.44
CA HIS A 56 26.48 -17.98 45.39
C HIS A 56 25.20 -18.83 45.49
N LEU A 57 24.06 -18.21 45.80
CA LEU A 57 22.74 -18.86 45.77
C LEU A 57 22.31 -19.29 44.36
N ILE A 58 22.88 -18.62 43.33
CA ILE A 58 22.64 -18.97 41.94
C ILE A 58 23.94 -19.49 41.36
N ILE A 59 23.91 -20.76 40.90
CA ILE A 59 25.07 -21.44 40.33
C ILE A 59 24.88 -21.74 38.84
N LYS A 60 25.99 -21.87 38.10
CA LYS A 60 25.98 -22.29 36.71
C LYS A 60 25.57 -23.78 36.63
N HIS A 61 24.60 -24.06 35.71
CA HIS A 61 24.03 -25.41 35.56
C HIS A 61 23.98 -25.82 34.08
N GLY A 62 25.14 -26.05 33.47
CA GLY A 62 25.26 -26.47 32.08
C GLY A 62 24.91 -25.39 31.06
N PHE A 63 24.72 -25.81 29.82
CA PHE A 63 24.42 -24.93 28.70
C PHE A 63 23.22 -25.45 27.88
N ARG A 64 22.46 -24.51 27.34
CA ARG A 64 21.40 -24.78 26.37
C ARG A 64 21.81 -24.23 25.00
N GLU A 65 21.79 -25.06 23.97
CA GLU A 65 22.12 -24.63 22.61
C GLU A 65 20.87 -24.20 21.84
N THR A 66 21.00 -23.14 21.07
CA THR A 66 19.96 -22.65 20.14
C THR A 66 20.59 -22.08 18.89
N LYS A 67 19.93 -22.25 17.74
CA LYS A 67 20.33 -21.58 16.47
C LYS A 67 19.50 -20.32 16.31
N VAL A 68 20.16 -19.20 16.13
CA VAL A 68 19.57 -17.88 15.98
C VAL A 68 19.91 -17.35 14.60
N TYR A 69 18.93 -16.90 13.87
CA TYR A 69 19.11 -16.21 12.61
C TYR A 69 19.54 -14.75 12.86
N MET A 70 20.66 -14.35 12.27
CA MET A 70 21.27 -13.03 12.45
C MET A 70 21.02 -12.07 11.28
N GLY A 71 20.39 -12.55 10.19
CA GLY A 71 20.21 -11.78 8.96
C GLY A 71 21.15 -12.23 7.85
N LEU A 72 21.51 -11.30 6.98
CA LEU A 72 22.37 -11.55 5.84
C LEU A 72 23.79 -11.01 6.09
N ILE A 73 24.79 -11.80 5.79
CA ILE A 73 26.18 -11.37 5.69
C ILE A 73 26.64 -11.69 4.27
N LEU A 74 27.03 -10.67 3.50
CA LEU A 74 27.38 -10.79 2.08
C LEU A 74 26.31 -11.56 1.28
N GLU A 75 25.04 -11.13 1.40
CA GLU A 75 23.86 -11.73 0.74
C GLU A 75 23.59 -13.20 1.10
N ARG A 76 24.26 -13.76 2.11
CA ARG A 76 24.07 -15.12 2.59
C ARG A 76 23.41 -15.13 3.94
N PRO A 77 22.39 -15.98 4.15
CA PRO A 77 21.80 -16.18 5.47
C PRO A 77 22.85 -16.58 6.51
N ALA A 78 22.87 -15.91 7.65
CA ALA A 78 23.81 -16.17 8.73
C ALA A 78 23.09 -16.64 9.99
N TYR A 79 23.61 -17.68 10.61
CA TYR A 79 23.10 -18.28 11.84
C TYR A 79 24.17 -18.29 12.91
N LEU A 80 23.75 -18.06 14.15
CA LEU A 80 24.55 -18.19 15.35
C LEU A 80 24.10 -19.43 16.11
N GLN A 81 24.96 -20.40 16.23
CA GLN A 81 24.82 -21.52 17.16
C GLN A 81 25.26 -21.04 18.54
N LEU A 82 24.28 -20.62 19.33
CA LEU A 82 24.50 -19.97 20.62
C LEU A 82 24.34 -20.94 21.76
N LYS A 83 25.43 -21.09 22.55
CA LYS A 83 25.44 -21.76 23.87
C LYS A 83 25.06 -20.74 24.92
N LYS A 84 23.85 -20.83 25.47
CA LYS A 84 23.36 -20.01 26.60
C LYS A 84 23.65 -20.71 27.88
N GLN A 85 24.31 -20.04 28.81
CA GLN A 85 24.51 -20.55 30.16
C GLN A 85 23.15 -20.77 30.84
N SER A 86 22.93 -21.92 31.43
CA SER A 86 21.82 -22.19 32.33
C SER A 86 22.26 -21.95 33.77
N PHE A 87 21.36 -21.48 34.59
CA PHE A 87 21.57 -21.20 35.99
C PHE A 87 20.56 -21.96 36.84
N TYR A 88 20.97 -22.38 38.02
CA TYR A 88 20.11 -23.03 39.02
C TYR A 88 20.07 -22.18 40.28
N CYS A 89 18.88 -21.86 40.74
CA CYS A 89 18.66 -21.16 42.00
C CYS A 89 18.47 -22.18 43.12
N LYS A 90 19.33 -22.14 44.15
CA LYS A 90 19.27 -23.04 45.31
C LYS A 90 18.07 -22.77 46.20
N GLU A 91 17.57 -21.51 46.20
CA GLU A 91 16.44 -21.10 47.05
C GLU A 91 15.10 -21.63 46.50
N CYS A 92 14.77 -21.38 45.22
CA CYS A 92 13.49 -21.81 44.66
C CYS A 92 13.56 -23.12 43.87
N GLY A 93 14.73 -23.73 43.71
CA GLY A 93 14.93 -24.97 42.95
C GLY A 93 14.70 -24.84 41.43
N GLN A 94 14.51 -23.64 40.90
CA GLN A 94 14.19 -23.40 39.48
C GLN A 94 15.44 -23.13 38.64
N THR A 95 15.37 -23.48 37.38
CA THR A 95 16.43 -23.17 36.40
C THR A 95 15.97 -22.09 35.42
N PHE A 96 16.87 -21.18 35.06
CA PHE A 96 16.67 -20.19 34.02
C PHE A 96 17.92 -20.08 33.16
N THR A 97 17.80 -19.40 31.99
CA THR A 97 18.91 -19.30 31.01
C THR A 97 19.34 -17.86 30.85
N ALA A 98 20.62 -17.67 30.55
CA ALA A 98 21.19 -16.35 30.27
C ALA A 98 20.38 -15.61 29.19
N GLN A 99 20.08 -14.35 29.46
CA GLN A 99 19.33 -13.44 28.57
C GLN A 99 20.29 -12.45 27.90
N THR A 100 19.91 -11.96 26.76
CA THR A 100 20.67 -10.95 25.99
C THR A 100 19.71 -9.97 25.33
N PRO A 101 20.03 -8.69 25.26
CA PRO A 101 19.22 -7.72 24.52
C PRO A 101 19.14 -8.01 23.01
N TYR A 102 20.08 -8.80 22.48
CA TYR A 102 20.16 -9.14 21.05
C TYR A 102 19.03 -10.06 20.56
N ILE A 103 18.50 -10.91 21.45
CA ILE A 103 17.50 -11.91 21.12
C ILE A 103 16.40 -11.88 22.18
N GLU A 104 15.15 -11.75 21.79
CA GLU A 104 14.04 -11.85 22.73
C GLU A 104 13.89 -13.26 23.32
N PRO A 105 13.36 -13.38 24.54
CA PRO A 105 13.08 -14.68 25.14
C PRO A 105 12.27 -15.57 24.20
N ARG A 106 12.65 -16.84 24.11
CA ARG A 106 12.01 -17.86 23.25
C ARG A 106 12.03 -17.57 21.74
N CYS A 107 12.74 -16.53 21.27
CA CYS A 107 12.92 -16.21 19.85
C CYS A 107 14.18 -16.87 19.27
N ARG A 108 14.12 -17.14 17.96
CA ARG A 108 15.26 -17.65 17.16
C ARG A 108 15.67 -16.70 16.04
N ILE A 109 15.26 -15.45 16.14
CA ILE A 109 15.56 -14.38 15.18
C ILE A 109 16.06 -13.21 16.01
N SER A 110 17.15 -12.57 15.58
CA SER A 110 17.71 -11.40 16.27
C SER A 110 16.78 -10.19 16.16
N LYS A 111 16.90 -9.26 17.09
CA LYS A 111 16.15 -7.99 17.05
C LYS A 111 16.50 -7.17 15.81
N ASP A 112 17.75 -7.21 15.37
CA ASP A 112 18.17 -6.48 14.16
C ASP A 112 17.44 -6.97 12.92
N VAL A 113 17.21 -8.28 12.80
CA VAL A 113 16.43 -8.84 11.69
C VAL A 113 14.96 -8.41 11.78
N LYS A 114 14.38 -8.38 12.98
CA LYS A 114 13.03 -7.84 13.19
C LYS A 114 12.94 -6.39 12.76
N LEU A 115 13.90 -5.57 13.16
CA LEU A 115 13.98 -4.16 12.75
C LEU A 115 14.16 -4.01 11.24
N MET A 116 14.99 -4.86 10.62
CA MET A 116 15.18 -4.88 9.16
C MET A 116 13.89 -5.26 8.43
N MET A 117 13.12 -6.23 8.93
CA MET A 117 11.79 -6.57 8.40
C MET A 117 10.87 -5.35 8.40
N MET A 118 10.80 -4.62 9.53
CA MET A 118 9.95 -3.43 9.63
C MET A 118 10.41 -2.29 8.71
N LYS A 119 11.72 -2.03 8.62
CA LYS A 119 12.28 -1.03 7.69
C LYS A 119 11.99 -1.37 6.22
N LYS A 120 11.99 -2.66 5.85
CA LYS A 120 11.63 -3.09 4.49
C LYS A 120 10.12 -2.97 4.24
N LEU A 121 9.28 -3.31 5.21
CA LEU A 121 7.82 -3.17 5.12
C LEU A 121 7.36 -1.70 5.08
N ALA A 122 8.13 -0.78 5.67
CA ALA A 122 7.86 0.66 5.55
C ALA A 122 8.07 1.21 4.12
N LYS A 123 8.73 0.44 3.24
CA LYS A 123 8.84 0.75 1.81
C LYS A 123 7.71 0.06 1.06
N VAL A 124 7.50 0.47 -0.21
CA VAL A 124 6.50 -0.16 -1.10
C VAL A 124 6.95 -1.59 -1.46
N SER A 125 6.71 -2.54 -0.55
CA SER A 125 7.06 -3.96 -0.74
C SER A 125 6.03 -4.86 -0.06
N SER A 126 5.77 -6.03 -0.66
CA SER A 126 4.86 -7.00 -0.07
C SER A 126 5.53 -7.81 1.06
N GLU A 127 4.74 -8.35 1.99
CA GLU A 127 5.24 -9.29 3.00
C GLU A 127 5.99 -10.48 2.39
N LYS A 128 5.55 -10.94 1.20
CA LYS A 128 6.19 -12.02 0.46
C LYS A 128 7.58 -11.61 -0.05
N ASP A 129 7.73 -10.39 -0.57
CA ASP A 129 9.02 -9.90 -1.07
C ASP A 129 10.00 -9.71 0.09
N VAL A 130 9.53 -9.15 1.21
CA VAL A 130 10.34 -9.03 2.43
C VAL A 130 10.75 -10.40 2.95
N ALA A 131 9.83 -11.37 3.00
CA ALA A 131 10.11 -12.73 3.43
C ALA A 131 11.17 -13.40 2.54
N ASN A 132 11.01 -13.31 1.23
CA ASN A 132 11.97 -13.85 0.27
C ASN A 132 13.35 -13.20 0.41
N SER A 133 13.42 -11.87 0.55
CA SER A 133 14.68 -11.13 0.69
C SER A 133 15.43 -11.45 1.98
N LEU A 134 14.76 -11.98 3.00
CA LEU A 134 15.35 -12.31 4.30
C LEU A 134 15.35 -13.82 4.58
N PHE A 135 15.03 -14.66 3.59
CA PHE A 135 14.98 -16.12 3.71
C PHE A 135 14.03 -16.61 4.82
N HIS A 136 12.89 -15.94 4.96
CA HIS A 136 11.83 -16.31 5.91
C HIS A 136 10.52 -16.68 5.21
N SER A 137 9.56 -17.19 5.99
CA SER A 137 8.20 -17.39 5.49
C SER A 137 7.39 -16.09 5.60
N PRO A 138 6.46 -15.82 4.67
CA PRO A 138 5.53 -14.69 4.77
C PRO A 138 4.76 -14.66 6.10
N SER A 139 4.38 -15.84 6.63
CA SER A 139 3.71 -15.96 7.93
C SER A 139 4.57 -15.47 9.11
N THR A 140 5.90 -15.61 9.02
CA THR A 140 6.81 -15.06 10.03
C THR A 140 6.81 -13.53 9.98
N VAL A 141 6.91 -12.95 8.78
CA VAL A 141 6.86 -11.49 8.59
C VAL A 141 5.51 -10.93 9.07
N HIS A 142 4.41 -11.56 8.68
CA HIS A 142 3.06 -11.19 9.11
C HIS A 142 2.91 -11.20 10.65
N ARG A 143 3.41 -12.24 11.32
CA ARG A 143 3.36 -12.32 12.78
C ARG A 143 4.08 -11.13 13.46
N TYR A 144 5.27 -10.77 12.96
CA TYR A 144 6.00 -9.62 13.50
C TYR A 144 5.33 -8.30 13.18
N LEU A 145 4.76 -8.14 11.99
CA LEU A 145 3.98 -6.97 11.65
C LEU A 145 2.80 -6.79 12.62
N LYS A 146 2.08 -7.88 12.90
CA LYS A 146 0.96 -7.87 13.85
C LYS A 146 1.40 -7.57 15.28
N GLU A 147 2.53 -8.10 15.71
CA GLU A 147 3.13 -7.81 17.03
C GLU A 147 3.46 -6.32 17.18
N VAL A 148 4.15 -5.74 16.17
CA VAL A 148 4.49 -4.31 16.15
C VAL A 148 3.25 -3.44 16.07
N SER A 149 2.29 -3.77 15.20
CA SER A 149 1.06 -2.99 15.04
C SER A 149 0.22 -2.93 16.32
N SER A 150 0.22 -4.00 17.11
CA SER A 150 -0.47 -4.02 18.41
C SER A 150 0.20 -3.15 19.49
N SER A 151 1.51 -2.91 19.36
CA SER A 151 2.28 -2.06 20.27
C SER A 151 2.28 -0.57 19.86
N VAL A 152 2.01 -0.28 18.60
CA VAL A 152 1.86 1.10 18.11
C VAL A 152 0.52 1.62 18.63
N LYS A 153 0.57 2.43 19.69
CA LYS A 153 -0.59 3.24 20.06
C LYS A 153 -0.86 4.19 18.89
N THR A 154 -2.02 4.08 18.28
CA THR A 154 -2.54 5.11 17.37
C THR A 154 -2.74 6.37 18.21
N THR A 155 -1.70 7.14 18.37
CA THR A 155 -1.83 8.52 18.83
C THR A 155 -2.58 9.20 17.71
N ALA A 156 -3.87 9.49 17.94
CA ALA A 156 -4.59 10.40 17.08
C ALA A 156 -3.70 11.62 16.93
N ASN A 157 -3.18 11.84 15.70
CA ASN A 157 -2.35 13.01 15.44
C ASN A 157 -3.10 14.22 15.96
N SER A 158 -2.45 14.97 16.83
CA SER A 158 -3.06 16.11 17.52
C SER A 158 -3.44 17.22 16.55
N GLU A 159 -2.96 17.20 15.30
CA GLU A 159 -3.21 18.23 14.31
C GLU A 159 -3.56 17.65 12.94
N LEU A 160 -4.58 18.28 12.30
CA LEU A 160 -4.94 17.98 10.92
C LEU A 160 -4.11 18.86 9.97
N PRO A 161 -3.56 18.30 8.88
CA PRO A 161 -2.96 19.09 7.81
C PRO A 161 -3.94 20.11 7.21
N LYS A 162 -3.38 21.16 6.62
CA LYS A 162 -4.19 22.20 5.95
C LYS A 162 -4.84 21.70 4.66
N HIS A 163 -4.25 20.69 4.02
CA HIS A 163 -4.70 20.16 2.73
C HIS A 163 -4.81 18.66 2.86
N LEU A 164 -6.02 18.12 2.75
CA LEU A 164 -6.32 16.70 2.89
C LEU A 164 -6.72 16.11 1.55
N SER A 165 -6.47 14.82 1.39
CA SER A 165 -7.04 14.00 0.32
C SER A 165 -7.76 12.82 0.95
N PHE A 166 -9.01 12.61 0.57
CA PHE A 166 -9.87 11.51 0.99
C PHE A 166 -10.00 10.52 -0.16
N ASP A 167 -9.84 9.26 0.13
CA ASP A 167 -10.01 8.18 -0.83
C ASP A 167 -10.52 6.93 -0.12
N GLU A 168 -10.92 5.93 -0.89
CA GLU A 168 -11.40 4.66 -0.37
C GLU A 168 -10.82 3.48 -1.15
N PHE A 169 -10.62 2.39 -0.45
CA PHE A 169 -10.13 1.18 -1.08
C PHE A 169 -10.86 -0.05 -0.54
N LYS A 170 -10.79 -1.14 -1.30
CA LYS A 170 -11.40 -2.40 -0.90
C LYS A 170 -10.71 -2.92 0.36
N SER A 171 -11.48 -3.15 1.41
CA SER A 171 -10.99 -3.68 2.68
C SER A 171 -10.33 -5.04 2.53
N THR A 172 -9.42 -5.35 3.43
CA THR A 172 -8.85 -6.69 3.59
C THR A 172 -9.86 -7.62 4.24
N LYS A 173 -9.65 -8.95 4.12
CA LYS A 173 -10.63 -9.96 4.57
C LYS A 173 -10.86 -9.99 6.08
N ASP A 174 -9.96 -9.41 6.85
CA ASP A 174 -10.00 -9.30 8.31
C ASP A 174 -10.77 -8.08 8.83
N VAL A 175 -11.26 -7.22 7.92
CA VAL A 175 -12.07 -6.04 8.23
C VAL A 175 -13.55 -6.33 7.88
N ASN A 176 -14.46 -5.99 8.80
CA ASN A 176 -15.90 -6.25 8.62
C ASN A 176 -16.55 -5.39 7.53
N GLY A 177 -15.93 -4.32 7.05
CA GLY A 177 -16.43 -3.45 5.99
C GLY A 177 -15.95 -3.88 4.60
N ALA A 178 -16.78 -3.71 3.57
CA ALA A 178 -16.37 -3.97 2.19
C ALA A 178 -15.35 -2.95 1.67
N MET A 179 -15.40 -1.72 2.18
CA MET A 179 -14.54 -0.60 1.79
C MET A 179 -14.02 0.11 3.04
N SER A 180 -12.73 0.37 3.04
CA SER A 180 -12.03 1.18 4.05
C SER A 180 -11.82 2.59 3.52
N PHE A 181 -11.79 3.56 4.43
CA PHE A 181 -11.51 4.95 4.15
C PHE A 181 -10.04 5.26 4.49
N ILE A 182 -9.39 6.03 3.64
CA ILE A 182 -8.02 6.50 3.84
C ILE A 182 -7.98 8.01 3.65
N TYR A 183 -7.18 8.70 4.45
CA TYR A 183 -6.89 10.09 4.19
C TYR A 183 -5.41 10.42 4.43
N CYS A 184 -4.92 11.34 3.63
CA CYS A 184 -3.52 11.75 3.63
C CYS A 184 -3.39 13.28 3.54
N ASP A 185 -2.19 13.78 3.84
CA ASP A 185 -1.79 15.14 3.47
C ASP A 185 -1.63 15.19 1.94
N SER A 186 -2.38 16.08 1.26
CA SER A 186 -2.33 16.17 -0.21
C SER A 186 -1.04 16.80 -0.75
N ILE A 187 -0.18 17.37 0.11
CA ILE A 187 1.09 17.97 -0.27
C ILE A 187 2.24 17.00 -0.09
N THR A 188 2.36 16.38 1.10
CA THR A 188 3.45 15.44 1.41
C THR A 188 3.14 14.02 0.95
N HIS A 189 1.87 13.70 0.71
CA HIS A 189 1.33 12.37 0.44
C HIS A 189 1.48 11.38 1.60
N ASP A 190 1.77 11.88 2.81
CA ASP A 190 1.83 11.03 4.00
C ASP A 190 0.44 10.56 4.40
N ILE A 191 0.29 9.26 4.58
CA ILE A 191 -0.96 8.67 5.08
C ILE A 191 -1.10 9.08 6.56
N ILE A 192 -2.23 9.70 6.90
CA ILE A 192 -2.49 10.14 8.27
C ILE A 192 -3.19 9.04 9.04
N ASP A 193 -4.26 8.47 8.46
CA ASP A 193 -4.97 7.36 9.09
C ASP A 193 -5.77 6.55 8.06
N ILE A 194 -6.10 5.32 8.44
CA ILE A 194 -6.93 4.40 7.68
C ILE A 194 -8.07 3.92 8.59
N LEU A 195 -9.30 4.15 8.17
CA LEU A 195 -10.48 3.75 8.92
C LEU A 195 -11.12 2.51 8.29
N PRO A 196 -11.55 1.53 9.09
CA PRO A 196 -12.12 0.29 8.58
C PRO A 196 -13.50 0.45 7.95
N ASP A 197 -14.10 1.64 8.07
CA ASP A 197 -15.47 1.93 7.62
C ASP A 197 -15.54 3.31 6.96
N ARG A 198 -16.10 3.38 5.75
CA ARG A 198 -16.28 4.61 4.98
C ARG A 198 -17.61 5.31 5.22
N ARG A 199 -18.52 4.71 5.98
CA ARG A 199 -19.88 5.23 6.20
C ARG A 199 -19.83 6.60 6.88
N GLN A 200 -20.66 7.50 6.39
CA GLN A 200 -20.67 8.91 6.79
C GLN A 200 -20.76 9.13 8.30
N PHE A 201 -21.58 8.34 9.01
CA PHE A 201 -21.73 8.47 10.46
C PHE A 201 -20.43 8.08 11.21
N LYS A 202 -19.69 7.08 10.74
CA LYS A 202 -18.39 6.67 11.32
C LYS A 202 -17.33 7.71 11.08
N LEU A 203 -17.27 8.25 9.87
CA LEU A 203 -16.34 9.34 9.55
C LEU A 203 -16.66 10.60 10.36
N LYS A 204 -17.95 10.93 10.54
CA LYS A 204 -18.38 12.04 11.38
C LYS A 204 -17.95 11.86 12.83
N GLU A 205 -18.17 10.67 13.41
CA GLU A 205 -17.73 10.32 14.76
C GLU A 205 -16.19 10.46 14.89
N TYR A 206 -15.45 9.98 13.88
CA TYR A 206 -14.00 10.06 13.85
C TYR A 206 -13.49 11.52 13.81
N PHE A 207 -13.96 12.31 12.87
CA PHE A 207 -13.48 13.69 12.71
C PHE A 207 -13.96 14.65 13.80
N LEU A 208 -15.04 14.35 14.50
CA LEU A 208 -15.48 15.11 15.67
C LEU A 208 -14.53 14.99 16.87
N ARG A 209 -13.61 14.02 16.88
CA ARG A 209 -12.54 13.94 17.88
C ARG A 209 -11.55 15.10 17.78
N PHE A 210 -11.42 15.70 16.60
CA PHE A 210 -10.62 16.91 16.40
C PHE A 210 -11.40 18.15 16.81
N SER A 211 -10.73 19.07 17.47
CA SER A 211 -11.37 20.33 17.90
C SER A 211 -11.90 21.14 16.70
N ARG A 212 -12.92 21.97 16.95
CA ARG A 212 -13.45 22.85 15.90
C ARG A 212 -12.37 23.77 15.31
N LYS A 213 -11.38 24.20 16.12
CA LYS A 213 -10.24 25.02 15.69
C LYS A 213 -9.38 24.27 14.67
N GLN A 214 -9.05 23.00 14.93
CA GLN A 214 -8.28 22.17 14.02
C GLN A 214 -9.02 21.92 12.70
N ARG A 215 -10.32 21.61 12.76
CA ARG A 215 -11.15 21.41 11.56
C ARG A 215 -11.30 22.67 10.71
N LYS A 216 -11.32 23.87 11.32
CA LYS A 216 -11.29 25.16 10.62
C LYS A 216 -9.94 25.47 9.96
N ASN A 217 -8.84 24.89 10.44
CA ASN A 217 -7.52 25.07 9.85
C ASN A 217 -7.37 24.35 8.50
N VAL A 218 -8.22 23.35 8.22
CA VAL A 218 -8.23 22.65 6.94
C VAL A 218 -8.74 23.62 5.86
N LYS A 219 -7.94 23.83 4.82
CA LYS A 219 -8.20 24.80 3.73
C LYS A 219 -8.70 24.15 2.46
N SER A 220 -8.33 22.90 2.20
CA SER A 220 -8.85 22.14 1.06
C SER A 220 -8.91 20.65 1.35
N ILE A 221 -9.89 19.99 0.75
CA ILE A 221 -10.04 18.54 0.79
C ILE A 221 -10.28 18.05 -0.64
N SER A 222 -9.33 17.23 -1.14
CA SER A 222 -9.47 16.54 -2.42
C SER A 222 -10.25 15.26 -2.23
N ILE A 223 -11.27 15.04 -3.06
CA ILE A 223 -12.14 13.86 -3.02
C ILE A 223 -12.41 13.33 -4.43
N ASP A 224 -12.89 12.10 -4.50
CA ASP A 224 -13.60 11.62 -5.68
C ASP A 224 -14.99 12.30 -5.82
N MET A 225 -15.76 11.91 -6.80
CA MET A 225 -17.10 12.49 -7.03
C MET A 225 -18.21 11.86 -6.14
N TYR A 226 -17.86 11.32 -4.97
CA TYR A 226 -18.82 10.69 -4.08
C TYR A 226 -19.58 11.73 -3.25
N VAL A 227 -20.86 11.92 -3.59
CA VAL A 227 -21.73 12.95 -2.99
C VAL A 227 -21.77 12.93 -1.45
N PRO A 228 -21.81 11.77 -0.75
CA PRO A 228 -21.80 11.74 0.70
C PRO A 228 -20.58 12.41 1.35
N TYR A 229 -19.42 12.45 0.67
CA TYR A 229 -18.26 13.16 1.21
C TYR A 229 -18.43 14.68 1.13
N ILE A 230 -19.12 15.19 0.11
CA ILE A 230 -19.40 16.63 -0.02
C ILE A 230 -20.16 17.13 1.22
N SER A 231 -21.30 16.50 1.54
CA SER A 231 -22.12 16.88 2.69
C SER A 231 -21.40 16.68 4.04
N LEU A 232 -20.55 15.64 4.15
CA LEU A 232 -19.72 15.42 5.32
C LEU A 232 -18.72 16.58 5.52
N ILE A 233 -18.02 16.97 4.45
CA ILE A 233 -17.00 18.02 4.48
C ILE A 233 -17.63 19.35 4.83
N GLU A 234 -18.71 19.74 4.18
CA GLU A 234 -19.45 20.98 4.45
C GLU A 234 -19.87 21.08 5.92
N SER A 235 -20.29 19.95 6.52
CA SER A 235 -20.72 19.92 7.93
C SER A 235 -19.57 20.00 8.93
N LEU A 236 -18.39 19.44 8.60
CA LEU A 236 -17.28 19.28 9.54
C LEU A 236 -16.14 20.27 9.34
N PHE A 237 -15.91 20.72 8.11
CA PHE A 237 -14.76 21.55 7.71
C PHE A 237 -15.23 22.84 7.03
N PRO A 238 -15.76 23.80 7.78
CA PRO A 238 -16.48 24.97 7.23
C PRO A 238 -15.62 25.90 6.38
N GLU A 239 -14.29 25.85 6.53
CA GLU A 239 -13.34 26.67 5.77
C GLU A 239 -12.69 25.92 4.61
N ALA A 240 -12.98 24.62 4.46
CA ALA A 240 -12.32 23.79 3.46
C ALA A 240 -12.99 23.93 2.09
N LYS A 241 -12.18 24.20 1.06
CA LYS A 241 -12.61 24.12 -0.34
C LYS A 241 -12.56 22.66 -0.79
N ILE A 242 -13.65 22.21 -1.38
CA ILE A 242 -13.70 20.85 -1.96
C ILE A 242 -13.05 20.88 -3.34
N ILE A 243 -12.12 19.99 -3.57
CA ILE A 243 -11.40 19.79 -4.84
C ILE A 243 -11.76 18.41 -5.36
N ILE A 244 -12.33 18.36 -6.56
CA ILE A 244 -12.61 17.08 -7.22
C ILE A 244 -11.35 16.60 -7.90
N ASP A 245 -10.94 15.35 -7.63
CA ASP A 245 -9.79 14.75 -8.27
C ASP A 245 -10.04 14.56 -9.78
N SER A 246 -9.17 15.16 -10.58
CA SER A 246 -9.23 15.12 -12.04
C SER A 246 -9.10 13.70 -12.60
N PHE A 247 -8.39 12.79 -11.90
CA PHE A 247 -8.26 11.40 -12.30
C PHE A 247 -9.62 10.71 -12.39
N HIS A 248 -10.48 10.90 -11.41
CA HIS A 248 -11.82 10.31 -11.39
C HIS A 248 -12.71 10.88 -12.49
N ILE A 249 -12.55 12.17 -12.83
CA ILE A 249 -13.26 12.79 -13.98
C ILE A 249 -12.81 12.15 -15.28
N VAL A 250 -11.50 12.04 -15.51
CA VAL A 250 -10.93 11.40 -16.71
C VAL A 250 -11.41 9.94 -16.82
N GLN A 251 -11.36 9.21 -15.72
CA GLN A 251 -11.81 7.82 -15.67
C GLN A 251 -13.29 7.68 -16.00
N ALA A 252 -14.14 8.57 -15.49
CA ALA A 252 -15.57 8.54 -15.77
C ALA A 252 -15.86 8.82 -17.24
N ILE A 253 -15.24 9.85 -17.84
CA ILE A 253 -15.41 10.20 -19.26
C ILE A 253 -14.95 9.04 -20.15
N THR A 254 -13.77 8.49 -19.93
CA THR A 254 -13.25 7.37 -20.72
C THR A 254 -14.11 6.11 -20.60
N ARG A 255 -14.66 5.87 -19.41
CA ARG A 255 -15.63 4.78 -19.16
C ARG A 255 -16.90 4.98 -19.97
N GLU A 256 -17.40 6.20 -20.07
CA GLU A 256 -18.62 6.50 -20.82
C GLU A 256 -18.43 6.40 -22.33
N ILE A 257 -17.32 6.89 -22.87
CA ILE A 257 -16.96 6.68 -24.28
C ILE A 257 -16.91 5.17 -24.57
N ASN A 258 -16.29 4.38 -23.70
CA ASN A 258 -16.21 2.94 -23.89
C ASN A 258 -17.58 2.24 -23.74
N ARG A 259 -18.46 2.71 -22.86
CA ARG A 259 -19.83 2.20 -22.71
C ARG A 259 -20.64 2.43 -23.96
N THR A 260 -20.63 3.66 -24.51
CA THR A 260 -21.29 4.00 -25.77
C THR A 260 -20.76 3.14 -26.93
N ARG A 261 -19.43 3.00 -27.03
CA ARG A 261 -18.82 2.09 -28.01
C ARG A 261 -19.35 0.66 -27.88
N ILE A 262 -19.45 0.11 -26.66
CA ILE A 262 -19.94 -1.26 -26.44
C ILE A 262 -21.41 -1.38 -26.85
N LYS A 263 -22.23 -0.37 -26.54
CA LYS A 263 -23.63 -0.33 -26.94
C LYS A 263 -23.75 -0.40 -28.46
N VAL A 264 -23.13 0.53 -29.19
CA VAL A 264 -23.10 0.57 -30.64
C VAL A 264 -22.56 -0.73 -31.25
N MET A 265 -21.45 -1.22 -30.72
CA MET A 265 -20.86 -2.49 -31.14
C MET A 265 -21.85 -3.66 -31.01
N ASN A 266 -22.64 -3.73 -29.96
CA ASN A 266 -23.60 -4.82 -29.77
C ASN A 266 -24.82 -4.68 -30.70
N GLU A 267 -25.26 -3.47 -30.98
CA GLU A 267 -26.37 -3.19 -31.93
C GLU A 267 -26.02 -3.65 -33.34
N ILE A 268 -24.77 -3.44 -33.81
CA ILE A 268 -24.34 -3.84 -35.15
C ILE A 268 -23.83 -5.29 -35.20
N ARG A 269 -23.74 -6.00 -34.10
CA ARG A 269 -23.12 -7.34 -34.01
C ARG A 269 -23.63 -8.35 -35.02
N ARG A 270 -24.95 -8.37 -35.29
CA ARG A 270 -25.59 -9.30 -36.22
C ARG A 270 -25.71 -8.73 -37.63
N LYS A 271 -25.79 -7.41 -37.75
CA LYS A 271 -26.02 -6.70 -39.04
C LYS A 271 -24.73 -6.42 -39.79
N ASP A 272 -23.66 -6.07 -39.09
CA ASP A 272 -22.38 -5.68 -39.66
C ASP A 272 -21.20 -6.25 -38.83
N ARG A 273 -20.92 -7.51 -39.09
CA ARG A 273 -19.85 -8.24 -38.42
C ARG A 273 -18.44 -7.65 -38.65
N PRO A 274 -18.07 -7.16 -39.82
CA PRO A 274 -16.78 -6.50 -40.02
C PRO A 274 -16.58 -5.28 -39.12
N ASN A 275 -17.55 -4.37 -39.06
CA ASN A 275 -17.45 -3.16 -38.23
C ASN A 275 -17.55 -3.47 -36.72
N TYR A 276 -18.35 -4.46 -36.30
CA TYR A 276 -18.30 -5.01 -34.96
C TYR A 276 -16.88 -5.41 -34.55
N ASN A 277 -16.17 -6.16 -35.41
CA ASN A 277 -14.80 -6.61 -35.12
C ASN A 277 -13.80 -5.45 -35.06
N LYS A 278 -13.97 -4.39 -35.87
CA LYS A 278 -13.16 -3.16 -35.85
C LYS A 278 -13.35 -2.41 -34.51
N LEU A 279 -14.59 -2.15 -34.08
CA LEU A 279 -14.92 -1.51 -32.82
C LEU A 279 -14.41 -2.32 -31.62
N LYS A 280 -14.47 -3.65 -31.69
CA LYS A 280 -13.95 -4.56 -30.66
C LYS A 280 -12.43 -4.50 -30.57
N ARG A 281 -11.72 -4.40 -31.69
CA ARG A 281 -10.26 -4.47 -31.74
C ARG A 281 -9.60 -3.14 -31.37
N TYR A 282 -10.12 -2.03 -31.87
CA TYR A 282 -9.45 -0.74 -31.82
C TYR A 282 -9.96 0.22 -30.73
N TRP A 283 -10.65 -0.31 -29.73
CA TRP A 283 -11.25 0.48 -28.65
C TRP A 283 -10.27 1.38 -27.90
N LYS A 284 -9.00 0.94 -27.76
CA LYS A 284 -7.98 1.72 -27.06
C LYS A 284 -7.64 3.03 -27.78
N LEU A 285 -7.78 3.07 -29.11
CA LEU A 285 -7.54 4.29 -29.88
C LEU A 285 -8.62 5.35 -29.63
N LEU A 286 -9.86 4.93 -29.37
CA LEU A 286 -10.96 5.84 -28.99
C LEU A 286 -10.75 6.46 -27.59
N LEU A 287 -9.90 5.89 -26.74
CA LEU A 287 -9.58 6.45 -25.43
C LEU A 287 -8.34 7.34 -25.44
N LYS A 288 -7.57 7.37 -26.54
CA LYS A 288 -6.46 8.30 -26.71
C LYS A 288 -6.97 9.70 -26.95
N LYS A 289 -6.22 10.70 -26.48
CA LYS A 289 -6.51 12.10 -26.79
C LYS A 289 -6.38 12.34 -28.30
N PRO A 290 -7.23 13.18 -28.92
CA PRO A 290 -7.18 13.43 -30.37
C PRO A 290 -5.83 13.92 -30.89
N HIS A 291 -5.08 14.67 -30.08
CA HIS A 291 -3.72 15.14 -30.43
C HIS A 291 -2.63 14.08 -30.26
N ASP A 292 -2.86 13.02 -29.46
CA ASP A 292 -1.93 11.91 -29.30
C ASP A 292 -2.10 10.83 -30.39
N LEU A 293 -3.10 10.98 -31.24
CA LEU A 293 -3.31 10.09 -32.39
C LEU A 293 -2.31 10.43 -33.50
N ASN A 294 -1.58 9.42 -33.94
CA ASN A 294 -0.65 9.60 -35.05
C ASN A 294 -1.40 9.88 -36.34
N ARG A 295 -1.08 11.01 -37.00
CA ARG A 295 -1.70 11.45 -38.26
C ARG A 295 -0.84 11.21 -39.51
N MET A 296 0.47 11.05 -39.33
CA MET A 296 1.45 11.05 -40.42
C MET A 296 1.90 9.64 -40.81
N HIS A 297 1.92 8.68 -39.88
CA HIS A 297 2.34 7.33 -40.19
C HIS A 297 1.16 6.45 -40.53
N TYR A 298 1.17 5.93 -41.74
CA TYR A 298 0.17 5.03 -42.27
C TYR A 298 0.66 3.59 -42.12
N HIS A 299 -0.24 2.70 -41.66
CA HIS A 299 0.00 1.27 -41.53
C HIS A 299 -1.19 0.50 -42.08
N GLN A 300 -0.93 -0.72 -42.50
CA GLN A 300 -1.99 -1.66 -42.81
C GLN A 300 -2.52 -2.28 -41.50
N PHE A 301 -3.56 -1.68 -40.96
CA PHE A 301 -4.21 -2.23 -39.78
C PHE A 301 -5.02 -3.49 -40.11
N ARG A 302 -4.95 -4.51 -39.30
CA ARG A 302 -5.78 -5.70 -39.44
C ARG A 302 -7.27 -5.30 -39.51
N LEU A 303 -8.06 -5.90 -40.39
CA LEU A 303 -9.47 -5.60 -40.68
C LEU A 303 -9.70 -4.34 -41.55
N PHE A 304 -8.66 -3.71 -42.06
CA PHE A 304 -8.72 -2.65 -43.03
C PHE A 304 -7.98 -3.09 -44.29
N SER A 305 -8.60 -2.87 -45.45
CA SER A 305 -7.99 -3.16 -46.76
C SER A 305 -7.02 -2.07 -47.18
N THR A 306 -7.21 -0.86 -46.69
CA THR A 306 -6.42 0.34 -47.03
C THR A 306 -5.49 0.71 -45.89
N TRP A 307 -4.39 1.37 -46.24
CA TRP A 307 -3.47 1.96 -45.27
C TRP A 307 -4.18 3.06 -44.47
N GLN A 308 -4.05 3.06 -43.16
CA GLN A 308 -4.69 4.01 -42.27
C GLN A 308 -3.64 4.63 -41.33
N SER A 309 -3.85 5.89 -40.96
CA SER A 309 -3.22 6.46 -39.73
C SER A 309 -4.10 6.15 -38.52
N GLN A 310 -3.57 6.31 -37.28
CA GLN A 310 -4.39 6.17 -36.07
C GLN A 310 -5.58 7.14 -36.09
N TYR A 311 -5.35 8.36 -36.58
CA TYR A 311 -6.39 9.38 -36.67
C TYR A 311 -7.48 9.00 -37.66
N SER A 312 -7.12 8.62 -38.90
CA SER A 312 -8.11 8.22 -39.93
C SER A 312 -8.91 6.98 -39.50
N LEU A 313 -8.27 6.04 -38.81
CA LEU A 313 -8.95 4.88 -38.26
C LEU A 313 -9.99 5.28 -37.17
N VAL A 314 -9.63 6.18 -36.25
CA VAL A 314 -10.59 6.69 -35.28
C VAL A 314 -11.72 7.42 -35.94
N GLN A 315 -11.47 8.29 -36.94
CA GLN A 315 -12.54 8.96 -37.71
C GLN A 315 -13.48 7.96 -38.37
N TYR A 316 -12.94 6.89 -38.95
CA TYR A 316 -13.75 5.81 -39.49
C TYR A 316 -14.65 5.15 -38.44
N LEU A 317 -14.11 4.84 -37.26
CA LEU A 317 -14.90 4.24 -36.17
C LEU A 317 -16.01 5.17 -35.69
N LEU A 318 -15.74 6.47 -35.63
CA LEU A 318 -16.72 7.50 -35.24
C LEU A 318 -17.81 7.72 -36.31
N SER A 319 -17.51 7.51 -37.60
CA SER A 319 -18.51 7.62 -38.66
C SER A 319 -19.53 6.47 -38.69
N LEU A 320 -19.32 5.42 -37.88
CA LEU A 320 -20.25 4.28 -37.81
C LEU A 320 -21.51 4.60 -36.99
N ASP A 321 -21.47 5.61 -36.13
CA ASP A 321 -22.59 5.96 -35.26
C ASP A 321 -22.45 7.39 -34.72
N ASP A 322 -23.49 8.20 -34.90
CA ASP A 322 -23.51 9.62 -34.50
C ASP A 322 -23.48 9.80 -32.97
N GLN A 323 -24.08 8.88 -32.18
CA GLN A 323 -24.04 8.93 -30.71
C GLN A 323 -22.63 8.67 -30.21
N LEU A 324 -21.92 7.70 -30.79
CA LEU A 324 -20.53 7.43 -30.46
C LEU A 324 -19.64 8.62 -30.79
N LYS A 325 -19.83 9.22 -31.97
CA LYS A 325 -19.08 10.42 -32.39
C LYS A 325 -19.30 11.59 -31.44
N ALA A 326 -20.53 11.92 -31.12
CA ALA A 326 -20.88 13.01 -30.23
C ALA A 326 -20.37 12.77 -28.80
N THR A 327 -20.46 11.53 -28.27
CA THR A 327 -19.92 11.17 -26.96
C THR A 327 -18.40 11.31 -26.91
N TYR A 328 -17.70 10.93 -27.98
CA TYR A 328 -16.25 11.06 -28.10
C TYR A 328 -15.82 12.54 -28.13
N GLU A 329 -16.42 13.35 -29.02
CA GLU A 329 -16.09 14.75 -29.18
C GLU A 329 -16.36 15.55 -27.92
N MET A 330 -17.53 15.35 -27.28
CA MET A 330 -17.89 16.02 -26.05
C MET A 330 -16.98 15.59 -24.88
N GLY A 331 -16.71 14.29 -24.76
CA GLY A 331 -15.82 13.78 -23.72
C GLY A 331 -14.41 14.39 -23.81
N HIS A 332 -13.84 14.45 -25.00
CA HIS A 332 -12.52 15.05 -25.20
C HIS A 332 -12.52 16.57 -25.04
N LEU A 333 -13.59 17.26 -25.39
CA LEU A 333 -13.74 18.69 -25.15
C LEU A 333 -13.73 19.02 -23.65
N ILE A 334 -14.45 18.22 -22.84
CA ILE A 334 -14.45 18.36 -21.38
C ILE A 334 -13.03 18.12 -20.82
N LEU A 335 -12.35 17.05 -21.26
CA LEU A 335 -11.00 16.74 -20.81
C LEU A 335 -9.99 17.83 -21.17
N GLU A 336 -10.10 18.44 -22.35
CA GLU A 336 -9.25 19.52 -22.80
C GLU A 336 -9.51 20.82 -22.01
N SER A 337 -10.78 21.12 -21.74
CA SER A 337 -11.19 22.26 -20.94
C SER A 337 -10.67 22.18 -19.49
N LEU A 338 -10.68 20.98 -18.90
CA LEU A 338 -10.10 20.72 -17.59
C LEU A 338 -8.58 20.91 -17.58
N LYS A 339 -7.89 20.39 -18.61
CA LYS A 339 -6.43 20.51 -18.71
C LYS A 339 -5.97 21.97 -18.91
N SER A 340 -6.72 22.73 -19.69
CA SER A 340 -6.42 24.15 -19.96
C SER A 340 -6.94 25.11 -18.90
N ASN A 341 -7.57 24.63 -17.82
CA ASN A 341 -8.26 25.42 -16.80
C ASN A 341 -9.26 26.43 -17.38
N ASN A 342 -9.85 26.10 -18.53
CA ASN A 342 -10.82 26.96 -19.19
C ASN A 342 -12.24 26.74 -18.67
N ILE A 343 -12.57 27.45 -17.58
CA ILE A 343 -13.86 27.31 -16.89
C ILE A 343 -15.04 27.64 -17.81
N LYS A 344 -14.91 28.64 -18.69
CA LYS A 344 -15.99 29.03 -19.61
C LYS A 344 -16.32 27.89 -20.60
N GLN A 345 -15.28 27.30 -21.19
CA GLN A 345 -15.43 26.18 -22.14
C GLN A 345 -15.94 24.93 -21.41
N LEU A 346 -15.49 24.68 -20.19
CA LEU A 346 -15.99 23.57 -19.36
C LEU A 346 -17.48 23.72 -19.07
N THR A 347 -17.89 24.91 -18.61
CA THR A 347 -19.30 25.20 -18.32
C THR A 347 -20.17 25.05 -19.57
N TYR A 348 -19.71 25.55 -20.72
CA TYR A 348 -20.40 25.42 -21.99
C TYR A 348 -20.54 23.96 -22.41
N SER A 349 -19.47 23.18 -22.35
CA SER A 349 -19.50 21.76 -22.73
C SER A 349 -20.40 20.93 -21.80
N LEU A 350 -20.40 21.20 -20.50
CA LEU A 350 -21.32 20.55 -19.54
C LEU A 350 -22.78 20.93 -19.78
N TYR A 351 -23.06 22.21 -20.10
CA TYR A 351 -24.41 22.65 -20.43
C TYR A 351 -24.92 22.03 -21.72
N THR A 352 -24.08 22.00 -22.76
CA THR A 352 -24.42 21.43 -24.07
C THR A 352 -24.65 19.92 -23.98
N SER A 353 -23.83 19.21 -23.21
CA SER A 353 -24.00 17.76 -22.96
C SER A 353 -25.34 17.46 -22.30
N LYS A 354 -25.81 18.33 -21.42
CA LYS A 354 -27.09 18.19 -20.72
C LYS A 354 -28.31 18.42 -21.64
N LYS A 355 -28.17 19.30 -22.63
CA LYS A 355 -29.26 19.69 -23.55
C LYS A 355 -29.52 18.64 -24.64
N HIS A 356 -28.52 17.88 -25.03
CA HIS A 356 -28.60 16.99 -26.21
C HIS A 356 -28.84 15.51 -25.87
N ASP A 357 -29.41 15.14 -24.75
CA ASP A 357 -29.72 13.75 -24.37
C ASP A 357 -28.53 12.74 -24.51
N LEU A 358 -27.39 13.28 -24.99
CA LEU A 358 -26.07 12.63 -24.97
C LEU A 358 -25.66 12.30 -23.54
N SER A 359 -26.45 12.78 -22.64
CA SER A 359 -26.20 12.96 -21.23
C SER A 359 -26.61 11.80 -20.34
N LYS A 360 -27.20 10.73 -20.85
CA LYS A 360 -27.41 9.56 -19.96
C LYS A 360 -26.08 9.01 -19.44
N GLY A 361 -25.00 9.26 -20.16
CA GLY A 361 -23.64 8.99 -19.72
C GLY A 361 -23.00 10.11 -18.91
N CYS A 362 -23.28 11.38 -19.23
CA CYS A 362 -22.76 12.52 -18.50
C CYS A 362 -23.57 12.86 -17.23
N LEU A 363 -24.84 12.50 -17.15
CA LEU A 363 -25.67 12.64 -15.92
C LEU A 363 -25.25 11.72 -14.78
N LEU A 364 -24.45 10.69 -15.05
CA LEU A 364 -23.82 9.87 -14.00
C LEU A 364 -22.84 10.65 -13.10
N TYR A 365 -22.46 11.88 -13.48
CA TYR A 365 -21.66 12.77 -12.65
C TYR A 365 -22.44 13.44 -11.52
N THR A 366 -23.77 13.31 -11.51
CA THR A 366 -24.65 13.91 -10.51
C THR A 366 -25.55 12.92 -9.80
N SER A 367 -25.51 11.64 -10.18
CA SER A 367 -26.27 10.58 -9.52
C SER A 367 -25.40 9.74 -8.61
N PRO A 368 -25.88 9.39 -7.39
CA PRO A 368 -25.18 8.45 -6.53
C PRO A 368 -24.97 7.11 -7.24
N SER A 369 -23.84 6.48 -6.98
CA SER A 369 -23.52 5.17 -7.55
C SER A 369 -24.60 4.15 -7.13
N PRO A 370 -25.16 3.34 -8.04
CA PRO A 370 -26.12 2.28 -7.67
C PRO A 370 -25.45 1.05 -7.05
N ARG A 371 -24.42 1.25 -6.24
CA ARG A 371 -23.67 0.18 -5.56
C ARG A 371 -23.65 0.34 -4.03
N ASP A 372 -24.76 0.76 -3.47
CA ASP A 372 -25.00 0.65 -2.02
C ASP A 372 -26.08 -0.40 -1.75
#